data_e93a62f26723191bd395497d7437c55c
#
_entry.id   e93a62f26723191bd395497d7437c55c
#
_cell.length_a   1.000
_cell.length_b   1.000
_cell.length_c   1.000
_cell.angle_alpha   90.00
_cell.angle_beta   90.00
_cell.angle_gamma   90.00
#
_symmetry.space_group_name_H-M   'P 1'
#
loop_
_entity.id
_entity.type
_entity.pdbx_description
1 polymer ?
#
loop_
_entity_poly.entity_id
_entity_poly.type
_entity_poly.pdbx_seq_one_letter_code
_entity_poly.pdbx_strand_id
1 'polypeptide(L)'
;MKRFIRHPLLLSSVASVLTVAQIALAFFFNQPGLDALKWVGWICLWTSGVFGMLPIITFRRKGGVAKGESYMKTTVLVDTGIYAIVRHPQGGTAWLLINLGVMLVAQHWSSVTLGLASMVLAYVDSFNADQSCIEKFGDVYERYMERVPRVNFVAGIIRLVRRRERA
;
A
#
# COMPACT_ATOMS: atom_id res chain seq x y z
N MET A 1 -1.90 -19.29 -10.26
CA MET A 1 -0.87 -18.34 -10.76
C MET A 1 0.43 -18.62 -10.01
N LYS A 2 1.58 -18.88 -10.67
CA LYS A 2 2.84 -19.24 -9.98
C LYS A 2 3.38 -18.02 -9.24
N ARG A 3 3.93 -18.21 -8.01
CA ARG A 3 4.64 -17.14 -7.27
C ARG A 3 5.72 -16.53 -8.17
N PHE A 4 5.72 -15.22 -8.33
CA PHE A 4 6.63 -14.50 -9.22
C PHE A 4 8.09 -14.59 -8.76
N ILE A 5 8.34 -14.73 -7.43
CA ILE A 5 9.68 -14.88 -6.87
C ILE A 5 9.65 -15.87 -5.70
N ARG A 6 10.66 -16.76 -5.64
CA ARG A 6 10.83 -17.81 -4.61
C ARG A 6 11.02 -17.28 -3.16
N HIS A 7 11.51 -16.04 -3.00
CA HIS A 7 11.75 -15.43 -1.70
C HIS A 7 10.68 -14.36 -1.41
N PRO A 8 9.71 -14.65 -0.53
CA PRO A 8 8.53 -13.80 -0.32
C PRO A 8 8.85 -12.39 0.21
N LEU A 9 10.00 -12.19 0.84
CA LEU A 9 10.38 -10.88 1.40
C LEU A 9 11.39 -10.11 0.54
N LEU A 10 11.88 -10.65 -0.57
CA LEU A 10 12.95 -10.00 -1.33
C LEU A 10 12.47 -8.69 -1.97
N LEU A 11 11.30 -8.71 -2.62
CA LEU A 11 10.77 -7.52 -3.31
C LEU A 11 10.46 -6.40 -2.32
N SER A 12 9.78 -6.71 -1.22
CA SER A 12 9.47 -5.73 -0.17
C SER A 12 10.73 -5.20 0.52
N SER A 13 11.75 -6.04 0.74
CA SER A 13 13.02 -5.60 1.33
C SER A 13 13.77 -4.64 0.40
N VAL A 14 13.89 -4.98 -0.90
CA VAL A 14 14.54 -4.10 -1.88
C VAL A 14 13.75 -2.80 -2.04
N ALA A 15 12.42 -2.86 -2.16
CA ALA A 15 11.58 -1.66 -2.21
C ALA A 15 11.77 -0.78 -0.97
N SER A 16 11.89 -1.38 0.23
CA SER A 16 12.16 -0.65 1.48
C SER A 16 13.50 0.08 1.45
N VAL A 17 14.56 -0.59 1.02
CA VAL A 17 15.90 0.02 0.88
C VAL A 17 15.87 1.20 -0.10
N LEU A 18 15.21 1.02 -1.26
CA LEU A 18 15.07 2.09 -2.24
C LEU A 18 14.27 3.28 -1.70
N THR A 19 13.19 3.03 -0.96
CA THR A 19 12.39 4.11 -0.34
C THR A 19 13.20 4.85 0.74
N VAL A 20 13.95 4.13 1.58
CA VAL A 20 14.81 4.76 2.58
C VAL A 20 15.90 5.60 1.91
N ALA A 21 16.55 5.08 0.86
CA ALA A 21 17.52 5.82 0.08
C ALA A 21 16.90 7.05 -0.59
N GLN A 22 15.69 6.94 -1.15
CA GLN A 22 14.94 8.05 -1.73
C GLN A 22 14.71 9.16 -0.70
N ILE A 23 14.22 8.80 0.49
CA ILE A 23 13.97 9.76 1.57
C ILE A 23 15.26 10.43 2.01
N ALA A 24 16.34 9.65 2.23
CA ALA A 24 17.63 10.18 2.62
C ALA A 24 18.17 11.17 1.58
N LEU A 25 18.14 10.82 0.29
CA LEU A 25 18.61 11.72 -0.77
C LEU A 25 17.73 12.96 -0.92
N ALA A 26 16.43 12.90 -0.62
CA ALA A 26 15.56 14.06 -0.65
C ALA A 26 15.96 15.15 0.35
N PHE A 27 16.61 14.79 1.47
CA PHE A 27 17.17 15.78 2.41
C PHE A 27 18.40 16.53 1.85
N PHE A 28 19.20 15.84 1.02
CA PHE A 28 20.43 16.44 0.46
C PHE A 28 20.18 17.16 -0.86
N PHE A 29 19.23 16.67 -1.66
CA PHE A 29 18.97 17.13 -3.03
C PHE A 29 17.58 17.71 -3.21
N ASN A 30 17.10 18.46 -2.21
CA ASN A 30 15.84 19.18 -2.31
C ASN A 30 16.04 20.41 -3.23
N GLN A 31 15.42 20.37 -4.41
CA GLN A 31 15.54 21.43 -5.40
C GLN A 31 14.48 22.51 -5.22
N PRO A 32 14.81 23.80 -5.54
CA PRO A 32 13.79 24.79 -5.75
C PRO A 32 12.92 24.36 -6.93
N GLY A 33 11.65 24.13 -6.69
CA GLY A 33 10.71 23.60 -7.68
C GLY A 33 9.33 24.24 -7.52
N LEU A 34 8.33 23.65 -8.17
CA LEU A 34 6.96 24.15 -8.14
C LEU A 34 6.32 23.87 -6.76
N ASP A 35 5.98 24.94 -6.05
CA ASP A 35 5.37 24.81 -4.71
C ASP A 35 4.03 24.06 -4.73
N ALA A 36 3.25 24.21 -5.80
CA ALA A 36 2.02 23.44 -5.97
C ALA A 36 2.26 21.92 -5.93
N LEU A 37 3.34 21.42 -6.55
CA LEU A 37 3.69 20.00 -6.51
C LEU A 37 4.15 19.58 -5.11
N LYS A 38 4.85 20.44 -4.37
CA LYS A 38 5.23 20.18 -2.97
C LYS A 38 4.00 20.00 -2.10
N TRP A 39 2.99 20.87 -2.24
CA TRP A 39 1.73 20.72 -1.50
C TRP A 39 1.01 19.42 -1.82
N VAL A 40 0.92 19.03 -3.10
CA VAL A 40 0.37 17.72 -3.50
C VAL A 40 1.20 16.59 -2.89
N GLY A 41 2.53 16.71 -2.90
CA GLY A 41 3.43 15.74 -2.27
C GLY A 41 3.14 15.56 -0.78
N TRP A 42 2.96 16.67 -0.02
CA TRP A 42 2.59 16.59 1.39
C TRP A 42 1.23 15.94 1.61
N ILE A 43 0.23 16.23 0.77
CA ILE A 43 -1.08 15.56 0.82
C ILE A 43 -0.91 14.04 0.61
N CYS A 44 -0.08 13.62 -0.35
CA CYS A 44 0.24 12.21 -0.56
C CYS A 44 0.88 11.57 0.68
N LEU A 45 1.85 12.25 1.32
CA LEU A 45 2.52 11.77 2.53
C LEU A 45 1.56 11.60 3.71
N TRP A 46 0.71 12.58 3.97
CA TRP A 46 -0.33 12.49 5.01
C TRP A 46 -1.32 11.36 4.72
N THR A 47 -1.78 11.26 3.48
CA THR A 47 -2.68 10.18 3.06
C THR A 47 -2.00 8.81 3.19
N SER A 48 -0.72 8.70 2.85
CA SER A 48 0.08 7.49 3.08
C SER A 48 0.07 7.07 4.56
N GLY A 49 0.24 8.03 5.48
CA GLY A 49 0.16 7.78 6.92
C GLY A 49 -1.17 7.16 7.33
N VAL A 50 -2.29 7.66 6.80
CA VAL A 50 -3.63 7.10 7.06
C VAL A 50 -3.72 5.65 6.57
N PHE A 51 -3.29 5.37 5.32
CA PHE A 51 -3.29 4.02 4.77
C PHE A 51 -2.28 3.09 5.44
N GLY A 52 -1.23 3.61 6.07
CA GLY A 52 -0.28 2.85 6.87
C GLY A 52 -0.80 2.47 8.26
N MET A 53 -1.51 3.39 8.93
CA MET A 53 -1.95 3.21 10.33
C MET A 53 -3.29 2.49 10.48
N LEU A 54 -4.28 2.82 9.64
CA LEU A 54 -5.62 2.22 9.75
C LEU A 54 -5.64 0.69 9.63
N PRO A 55 -4.84 0.05 8.79
CA PRO A 55 -4.75 -1.41 8.73
C PRO A 55 -4.39 -2.06 10.06
N ILE A 56 -3.43 -1.48 10.78
CA ILE A 56 -2.98 -2.00 12.08
C ILE A 56 -4.13 -2.00 13.08
N ILE A 57 -4.87 -0.88 13.15
CA ILE A 57 -6.03 -0.74 14.04
C ILE A 57 -7.14 -1.72 13.64
N THR A 58 -7.38 -1.85 12.34
CA THR A 58 -8.44 -2.71 11.80
C THR A 58 -8.14 -4.19 12.06
N PHE A 59 -6.90 -4.64 11.83
CA PHE A 59 -6.50 -6.01 12.09
C PHE A 59 -6.51 -6.37 13.58
N ARG A 60 -6.06 -5.47 14.45
CA ARG A 60 -6.14 -5.70 15.91
C ARG A 60 -7.57 -5.87 16.39
N ARG A 61 -8.53 -5.17 15.78
CA ARG A 61 -9.95 -5.21 16.21
C ARG A 61 -10.76 -6.32 15.54
N LYS A 62 -10.45 -6.68 14.29
CA LYS A 62 -11.31 -7.53 13.46
C LYS A 62 -10.61 -8.75 12.87
N GLY A 63 -9.28 -8.84 12.97
CA GLY A 63 -8.49 -9.88 12.33
C GLY A 63 -8.39 -11.21 13.09
N GLY A 64 -9.08 -11.35 14.23
CA GLY A 64 -9.00 -12.56 15.06
C GLY A 64 -7.60 -12.80 15.64
N VAL A 65 -6.82 -11.72 15.85
CA VAL A 65 -5.44 -11.80 16.35
C VAL A 65 -5.46 -12.06 17.86
N ALA A 66 -4.74 -13.10 18.31
CA ALA A 66 -4.61 -13.42 19.71
C ALA A 66 -3.90 -12.29 20.49
N LYS A 67 -4.25 -12.12 21.76
CA LYS A 67 -3.65 -11.10 22.63
C LYS A 67 -2.15 -11.34 22.77
N GLY A 68 -1.34 -10.32 22.45
CA GLY A 68 0.13 -10.40 22.46
C GLY A 68 0.78 -10.81 21.15
N GLU A 69 0.00 -11.22 20.14
CA GLU A 69 0.51 -11.61 18.84
C GLU A 69 0.62 -10.42 17.85
N SER A 70 1.45 -10.59 16.81
CA SER A 70 1.57 -9.61 15.74
C SER A 70 0.24 -9.47 14.99
N TYR A 71 -0.16 -8.23 14.69
CA TYR A 71 -1.37 -7.94 13.90
C TYR A 71 -1.37 -8.61 12.51
N MET A 72 -0.22 -9.03 12.02
CA MET A 72 -0.10 -9.77 10.75
C MET A 72 -0.57 -11.21 10.83
N LYS A 73 -0.67 -11.80 12.05
CA LYS A 73 -1.15 -13.16 12.28
C LYS A 73 -2.68 -13.23 12.31
N THR A 74 -3.36 -12.55 11.37
CA THR A 74 -4.81 -12.61 11.28
C THR A 74 -5.28 -14.02 10.95
N THR A 75 -6.37 -14.47 11.57
CA THR A 75 -7.01 -15.76 11.29
C THR A 75 -8.31 -15.62 10.51
N VAL A 76 -8.85 -14.40 10.45
CA VAL A 76 -10.09 -14.06 9.78
C VAL A 76 -9.81 -13.08 8.65
N LEU A 77 -10.44 -13.27 7.49
CA LEU A 77 -10.40 -12.29 6.40
C LEU A 77 -11.13 -11.01 6.82
N VAL A 78 -10.42 -9.90 6.80
CA VAL A 78 -10.98 -8.57 7.07
C VAL A 78 -11.28 -7.89 5.74
N ASP A 79 -12.56 -7.65 5.46
CA ASP A 79 -13.05 -6.99 4.25
C ASP A 79 -13.79 -5.67 4.52
N THR A 80 -13.67 -5.15 5.75
CA THR A 80 -14.37 -3.94 6.24
C THR A 80 -13.39 -2.80 6.55
N GLY A 81 -13.91 -1.59 6.76
CA GLY A 81 -13.08 -0.41 7.03
C GLY A 81 -12.21 -0.07 5.82
N ILE A 82 -10.91 0.11 6.04
CA ILE A 82 -9.95 0.43 4.98
C ILE A 82 -9.84 -0.69 3.93
N TYR A 83 -10.09 -1.96 4.34
CA TYR A 83 -10.09 -3.12 3.48
C TYR A 83 -11.34 -3.24 2.60
N ALA A 84 -12.39 -2.48 2.86
CA ALA A 84 -13.50 -2.31 1.92
C ALA A 84 -13.15 -1.39 0.74
N ILE A 85 -12.09 -0.60 0.88
CA ILE A 85 -11.61 0.36 -0.12
C ILE A 85 -10.51 -0.26 -0.99
N VAL A 86 -9.46 -0.82 -0.37
CA VAL A 86 -8.34 -1.47 -1.07
C VAL A 86 -7.88 -2.72 -0.33
N ARG A 87 -7.38 -3.71 -1.07
CA ARG A 87 -6.90 -5.00 -0.51
C ARG A 87 -5.55 -4.88 0.17
N HIS A 88 -4.65 -4.05 -0.37
CA HIS A 88 -3.30 -3.84 0.16
C HIS A 88 -3.10 -2.36 0.56
N PRO A 89 -3.77 -1.91 1.64
CA PRO A 89 -3.68 -0.51 2.06
C PRO A 89 -2.26 -0.14 2.50
N GLN A 90 -1.58 -0.98 3.28
CA GLN A 90 -0.26 -0.69 3.85
C GLN A 90 0.88 -0.97 2.86
N GLY A 91 1.04 -2.23 2.39
CA GLY A 91 2.13 -2.63 1.49
C GLY A 91 1.95 -2.18 0.04
N GLY A 92 0.74 -1.74 -0.34
CA GLY A 92 0.42 -1.23 -1.67
C GLY A 92 0.17 0.27 -1.67
N THR A 93 -1.04 0.69 -1.32
CA THR A 93 -1.49 2.09 -1.46
C THR A 93 -0.61 3.07 -0.69
N ALA A 94 -0.32 2.81 0.61
CA ALA A 94 0.54 3.68 1.41
C ALA A 94 1.95 3.76 0.81
N TRP A 95 2.48 2.62 0.36
CA TRP A 95 3.81 2.57 -0.25
C TRP A 95 3.91 3.39 -1.55
N LEU A 96 2.90 3.29 -2.42
CA LEU A 96 2.83 4.11 -3.63
C LEU A 96 2.73 5.59 -3.31
N LEU A 97 1.91 5.95 -2.32
CA LEU A 97 1.70 7.35 -1.92
C LEU A 97 2.93 7.98 -1.24
N ILE A 98 3.68 7.23 -0.40
CA ILE A 98 4.89 7.78 0.23
C ILE A 98 5.98 8.05 -0.83
N ASN A 99 6.21 7.11 -1.75
CA ASN A 99 7.20 7.31 -2.81
C ASN A 99 6.81 8.47 -3.73
N LEU A 100 5.54 8.53 -4.16
CA LEU A 100 5.04 9.65 -4.95
C LEU A 100 5.16 10.98 -4.21
N GLY A 101 4.79 11.01 -2.93
CA GLY A 101 4.91 12.21 -2.09
C GLY A 101 6.33 12.72 -1.99
N VAL A 102 7.30 11.82 -1.73
CA VAL A 102 8.73 12.21 -1.67
C VAL A 102 9.23 12.70 -3.04
N MET A 103 8.81 12.07 -4.16
CA MET A 103 9.15 12.53 -5.51
C MET A 103 8.68 13.97 -5.75
N LEU A 104 7.43 14.27 -5.37
CA LEU A 104 6.82 15.58 -5.58
C LEU A 104 7.39 16.66 -4.64
N VAL A 105 7.80 16.30 -3.44
CA VAL A 105 8.44 17.22 -2.50
C VAL A 105 9.88 17.52 -2.90
N ALA A 106 10.67 16.50 -3.20
CA ALA A 106 12.10 16.65 -3.54
C ALA A 106 12.33 17.24 -4.93
N GLN A 107 11.47 16.94 -5.90
CA GLN A 107 11.54 17.37 -7.31
C GLN A 107 12.93 17.19 -7.94
N HIS A 108 13.62 16.11 -7.57
CA HIS A 108 14.94 15.77 -8.04
C HIS A 108 14.94 14.43 -8.78
N TRP A 109 15.71 14.31 -9.87
CA TRP A 109 15.73 13.12 -10.72
C TRP A 109 16.06 11.82 -9.97
N SER A 110 16.98 11.86 -8.96
CA SER A 110 17.32 10.67 -8.16
C SER A 110 16.13 10.19 -7.35
N SER A 111 15.34 11.12 -6.77
CA SER A 111 14.11 10.78 -6.05
C SER A 111 13.08 10.13 -6.97
N VAL A 112 12.96 10.64 -8.21
CA VAL A 112 12.05 10.06 -9.22
C VAL A 112 12.48 8.64 -9.57
N THR A 113 13.76 8.43 -9.87
CA THR A 113 14.27 7.11 -10.27
C THR A 113 14.09 6.06 -9.17
N LEU A 114 14.51 6.37 -7.93
CA LEU A 114 14.38 5.45 -6.80
C LEU A 114 12.93 5.21 -6.42
N GLY A 115 12.11 6.27 -6.44
CA GLY A 115 10.69 6.17 -6.13
C GLY A 115 9.95 5.31 -7.14
N LEU A 116 10.15 5.50 -8.44
CA LEU A 116 9.53 4.67 -9.48
C LEU A 116 9.95 3.21 -9.35
N ALA A 117 11.25 2.93 -9.15
CA ALA A 117 11.74 1.57 -8.96
C ALA A 117 11.08 0.90 -7.73
N SER A 118 11.03 1.61 -6.59
CA SER A 118 10.37 1.11 -5.38
C SER A 118 8.86 0.86 -5.59
N MET A 119 8.15 1.79 -6.26
CA MET A 119 6.73 1.65 -6.56
C MET A 119 6.44 0.42 -7.43
N VAL A 120 7.25 0.17 -8.47
CA VAL A 120 7.12 -1.02 -9.32
C VAL A 120 7.31 -2.29 -8.51
N LEU A 121 8.35 -2.37 -7.68
CA LEU A 121 8.61 -3.54 -6.84
C LEU A 121 7.48 -3.79 -5.84
N ALA A 122 6.99 -2.76 -5.16
CA ALA A 122 5.87 -2.86 -4.23
C ALA A 122 4.57 -3.28 -4.93
N TYR A 123 4.33 -2.77 -6.13
CA TYR A 123 3.18 -3.18 -6.94
C TYR A 123 3.27 -4.65 -7.34
N VAL A 124 4.44 -5.11 -7.81
CA VAL A 124 4.68 -6.53 -8.13
C VAL A 124 4.53 -7.39 -6.88
N ASP A 125 5.06 -6.96 -5.73
CA ASP A 125 4.93 -7.70 -4.47
C ASP A 125 3.47 -7.86 -4.03
N SER A 126 2.59 -6.92 -4.36
CA SER A 126 1.16 -7.03 -4.08
C SER A 126 0.47 -8.23 -4.77
N PHE A 127 1.04 -8.76 -5.87
CA PHE A 127 0.56 -10.00 -6.49
C PHE A 127 0.95 -11.24 -5.66
N ASN A 128 2.16 -11.23 -5.08
CA ASN A 128 2.59 -12.30 -4.18
C ASN A 128 1.75 -12.30 -2.89
N ALA A 129 1.39 -11.12 -2.40
CA ALA A 129 0.51 -10.96 -1.25
C ALA A 129 -0.92 -11.47 -1.54
N ASP A 130 -1.49 -11.17 -2.73
CA ASP A 130 -2.76 -11.76 -3.15
C ASP A 130 -2.68 -13.28 -3.19
N GLN A 131 -1.61 -13.85 -3.76
CA GLN A 131 -1.42 -15.31 -3.84
C GLN A 131 -1.36 -15.94 -2.44
N SER A 132 -0.63 -15.33 -1.50
CA SER A 132 -0.56 -15.80 -0.12
C SER A 132 -1.91 -15.74 0.59
N CYS A 133 -2.73 -14.73 0.28
CA CYS A 133 -4.08 -14.61 0.80
C CYS A 133 -5.03 -15.65 0.19
N ILE A 134 -4.90 -15.98 -1.09
CA ILE A 134 -5.66 -17.08 -1.74
C ILE A 134 -5.30 -18.41 -1.08
N GLU A 135 -4.00 -18.69 -0.88
CA GLU A 135 -3.55 -19.91 -0.21
C GLU A 135 -4.11 -20.04 1.22
N LYS A 136 -4.33 -18.91 1.90
CA LYS A 136 -4.80 -18.87 3.29
C LYS A 136 -6.32 -18.90 3.44
N PHE A 137 -7.05 -18.19 2.57
CA PHE A 137 -8.49 -17.94 2.72
C PHE A 137 -9.34 -18.53 1.58
N GLY A 138 -8.70 -19.09 0.52
CA GLY A 138 -9.38 -19.74 -0.60
C GLY A 138 -10.40 -18.85 -1.32
N ASP A 139 -11.51 -19.47 -1.71
CA ASP A 139 -12.60 -18.85 -2.49
C ASP A 139 -13.19 -17.58 -1.85
N VAL A 140 -13.10 -17.47 -0.52
CA VAL A 140 -13.57 -16.27 0.18
C VAL A 140 -12.75 -15.05 -0.21
N TYR A 141 -11.41 -15.23 -0.35
CA TYR A 141 -10.53 -14.17 -0.80
C TYR A 141 -10.72 -13.86 -2.29
N GLU A 142 -10.97 -14.88 -3.14
CA GLU A 142 -11.22 -14.67 -4.56
C GLU A 142 -12.47 -13.80 -4.79
N ARG A 143 -13.58 -14.10 -4.11
CA ARG A 143 -14.79 -13.25 -4.12
C ARG A 143 -14.54 -11.83 -3.59
N TYR A 144 -13.66 -11.67 -2.62
CA TYR A 144 -13.25 -10.37 -2.13
C TYR A 144 -12.44 -9.58 -3.18
N MET A 145 -11.55 -10.26 -3.94
CA MET A 145 -10.78 -9.66 -5.03
C MET A 145 -11.63 -9.06 -6.15
N GLU A 146 -12.76 -9.67 -6.47
CA GLU A 146 -13.70 -9.16 -7.49
C GLU A 146 -14.31 -7.81 -7.08
N ARG A 147 -14.52 -7.64 -5.78
CA ARG A 147 -15.24 -6.49 -5.22
C ARG A 147 -14.34 -5.31 -4.89
N VAL A 148 -13.10 -5.57 -4.47
CA VAL A 148 -12.20 -4.56 -3.92
C VAL A 148 -10.93 -4.47 -4.77
N PRO A 149 -10.54 -3.27 -5.25
CA PRO A 149 -9.32 -3.09 -6.02
C PRO A 149 -8.07 -3.33 -5.18
N ARG A 150 -6.96 -3.70 -5.85
CA ARG A 150 -5.70 -4.03 -5.18
C ARG A 150 -5.10 -2.85 -4.41
N VAL A 151 -4.82 -1.75 -5.10
CA VAL A 151 -4.16 -0.56 -4.55
C VAL A 151 -4.81 0.76 -4.94
N ASN A 152 -5.73 0.76 -5.90
CA ASN A 152 -6.38 1.97 -6.38
C ASN A 152 -7.52 2.38 -5.43
N PHE A 153 -7.20 3.22 -4.45
CA PHE A 153 -8.15 3.67 -3.43
C PHE A 153 -9.25 4.56 -4.00
N VAL A 154 -8.98 5.34 -5.08
CA VAL A 154 -10.00 6.18 -5.72
C VAL A 154 -11.08 5.29 -6.33
N ALA A 155 -10.69 4.28 -7.11
CA ALA A 155 -11.63 3.30 -7.66
C ALA A 155 -12.35 2.53 -6.53
N GLY A 156 -11.67 2.26 -5.42
CA GLY A 156 -12.26 1.61 -4.25
C GLY A 156 -13.34 2.44 -3.58
N ILE A 157 -13.11 3.72 -3.37
CA ILE A 157 -14.11 4.65 -2.81
C ILE A 157 -15.31 4.75 -3.73
N ILE A 158 -15.11 4.94 -5.04
CA ILE A 158 -16.20 5.02 -6.02
C ILE A 158 -17.04 3.74 -6.00
N ARG A 159 -16.40 2.56 -5.98
CA ARG A 159 -17.11 1.28 -5.90
C ARG A 159 -17.89 1.12 -4.59
N LEU A 160 -17.32 1.56 -3.47
CA LEU A 160 -17.95 1.48 -2.16
C LEU A 160 -19.22 2.37 -2.08
N VAL A 161 -19.13 3.61 -2.59
CA VAL A 161 -20.28 4.55 -2.64
C VAL A 161 -21.40 3.97 -3.49
N ARG A 162 -21.08 3.54 -4.73
CA ARG A 162 -22.09 2.96 -5.64
C ARG A 162 -22.78 1.70 -5.10
N ARG A 163 -22.13 0.94 -4.24
CA ARG A 163 -22.75 -0.22 -3.57
C ARG A 163 -23.74 0.20 -2.50
N ARG A 164 -23.41 1.25 -1.74
CA ARG A 164 -24.31 1.78 -0.70
C ARG A 164 -25.59 2.38 -1.29
N GLU A 165 -25.51 2.92 -2.50
CA GLU A 165 -26.67 3.48 -3.20
C GLU A 165 -27.61 2.40 -3.77
N ARG A 166 -27.14 1.15 -3.90
CA ARG A 166 -27.90 0.02 -4.44
C ARG A 166 -28.43 -0.95 -3.38
N ALA A 167 -28.04 -0.78 -2.12
CA ALA A 167 -28.45 -1.60 -0.99
C ALA A 167 -29.55 -0.93 -0.17
#